data_9b0231b72c28414054873c37cd219a24
#
_entry.id   9b0231b72c28414054873c37cd219a24
#
_cell.length_a   1.000
_cell.length_b   1.000
_cell.length_c   1.000
_cell.angle_alpha   90.00
_cell.angle_beta   90.00
_cell.angle_gamma   90.00
#
_symmetry.space_group_name_H-M   'P 1'
#
loop_
_entity.id
_entity.type
_entity.pdbx_description
1 polymer ?
#
loop_
_entity_poly.entity_id
_entity_poly.type
_entity_poly.pdbx_seq_one_letter_code
_entity_poly.pdbx_strand_id
1 'polypeptide(L)'
;MALADMEIDGEMKKVLLQAPKNGFFYVIDRQDGKVLRAHPFAAVTWATHVDLETGRPVENPAVDYTDNGAWVLPGPLGAHNWQAMSIDLEAGLAYIPTQENPFFYAIQEDYKKTGVFKWTPGQWNMGCLLYTSDAADE
;
A
#
# COMPACT_ATOMS: atom_id res chain seq x y z
N MET A 1 1.54 -12.18 -6.62
CA MET A 1 2.33 -11.71 -7.79
C MET A 1 2.19 -12.69 -8.94
N ALA A 2 2.30 -12.21 -10.20
CA ALA A 2 2.29 -13.05 -11.40
C ALA A 2 3.45 -12.62 -12.32
N LEU A 3 3.95 -13.58 -13.11
CA LEU A 3 4.95 -13.33 -14.14
C LEU A 3 4.27 -13.42 -15.50
N ALA A 4 4.58 -12.51 -16.39
CA ALA A 4 4.00 -12.46 -17.73
C ALA A 4 5.03 -11.95 -18.74
N ASP A 5 4.78 -12.29 -20.00
CA ASP A 5 5.41 -11.66 -21.15
C ASP A 5 4.29 -10.88 -21.85
N MET A 6 4.42 -9.56 -21.95
CA MET A 6 3.37 -8.69 -22.49
C MET A 6 3.97 -7.51 -23.25
N GLU A 7 3.22 -6.98 -24.20
CA GLU A 7 3.62 -5.79 -24.93
C GLU A 7 3.42 -4.52 -24.09
N ILE A 8 4.47 -3.73 -24.00
CA ILE A 8 4.47 -2.41 -23.36
C ILE A 8 5.16 -1.41 -24.30
N ASP A 9 4.42 -0.39 -24.71
CA ASP A 9 4.88 0.66 -25.62
C ASP A 9 5.45 0.11 -26.95
N GLY A 10 4.84 -0.99 -27.47
CA GLY A 10 5.26 -1.64 -28.70
C GLY A 10 6.41 -2.63 -28.58
N GLU A 11 6.89 -2.89 -27.37
CA GLU A 11 7.96 -3.86 -27.11
C GLU A 11 7.48 -4.99 -26.20
N MET A 12 7.86 -6.24 -26.55
CA MET A 12 7.62 -7.38 -25.67
C MET A 12 8.53 -7.32 -24.46
N LYS A 13 7.95 -7.21 -23.26
CA LYS A 13 8.65 -7.14 -21.98
C LYS A 13 8.34 -8.34 -21.11
N LYS A 14 9.35 -8.84 -20.40
CA LYS A 14 9.17 -9.81 -19.32
C LYS A 14 8.87 -9.07 -18.05
N VAL A 15 7.65 -9.19 -17.53
CA VAL A 15 7.21 -8.39 -16.41
C VAL A 15 6.81 -9.22 -15.20
N LEU A 16 6.89 -8.59 -14.03
CA LEU A 16 6.29 -9.01 -12.79
C LEU A 16 5.11 -8.08 -12.50
N LEU A 17 3.95 -8.69 -12.28
CA LEU A 17 2.70 -8.01 -11.95
C LEU A 17 2.41 -8.20 -10.47
N GLN A 18 2.21 -7.12 -9.73
CA GLN A 18 1.98 -7.17 -8.30
C GLN A 18 0.98 -6.12 -7.82
N ALA A 19 0.03 -6.58 -6.99
CA ALA A 19 -0.86 -5.75 -6.20
C ALA A 19 -0.50 -5.90 -4.71
N PRO A 20 0.40 -5.11 -4.15
CA PRO A 20 0.78 -5.17 -2.74
C PRO A 20 -0.25 -4.44 -1.85
N LYS A 21 0.00 -4.46 -0.54
CA LYS A 21 -0.83 -3.81 0.48
C LYS A 21 -1.05 -2.31 0.25
N ASN A 22 -0.12 -1.65 -0.40
CA ASN A 22 -0.08 -0.18 -0.53
C ASN A 22 -1.15 0.42 -1.46
N GLY A 23 -1.91 -0.42 -2.20
CA GLY A 23 -3.01 0.01 -3.05
C GLY A 23 -2.65 0.32 -4.50
N PHE A 24 -1.38 0.19 -4.89
CA PHE A 24 -0.93 0.36 -6.27
C PHE A 24 -0.67 -0.99 -6.95
N PHE A 25 -1.13 -1.15 -8.18
CA PHE A 25 -0.79 -2.27 -9.06
C PHE A 25 0.46 -1.91 -9.86
N TYR A 26 1.50 -2.71 -9.70
CA TYR A 26 2.80 -2.49 -10.33
C TYR A 26 3.01 -3.43 -11.51
N VAL A 27 3.57 -2.88 -12.58
CA VAL A 27 4.17 -3.62 -13.70
C VAL A 27 5.67 -3.33 -13.65
N ILE A 28 6.46 -4.35 -13.36
CA ILE A 28 7.91 -4.22 -13.12
C ILE A 28 8.66 -5.03 -14.16
N ASP A 29 9.67 -4.44 -14.80
CA ASP A 29 10.55 -5.15 -15.70
C ASP A 29 11.37 -6.19 -14.91
N ARG A 30 11.35 -7.45 -15.34
CA ARG A 30 12.10 -8.53 -14.67
C ARG A 30 13.59 -8.52 -14.96
N GLN A 31 14.05 -7.73 -15.92
CA GLN A 31 15.46 -7.68 -16.30
C GLN A 31 16.27 -6.79 -15.36
N ASP A 32 15.71 -5.64 -14.99
CA ASP A 32 16.41 -4.62 -14.19
C ASP A 32 15.67 -4.16 -12.95
N GLY A 33 14.40 -4.61 -12.75
CA GLY A 33 13.57 -4.24 -11.63
C GLY A 33 12.91 -2.85 -11.77
N LYS A 34 12.98 -2.22 -12.94
CA LYS A 34 12.38 -0.92 -13.17
C LYS A 34 10.85 -0.99 -13.15
N VAL A 35 10.21 -0.05 -12.47
CA VAL A 35 8.76 0.12 -12.51
C VAL A 35 8.37 0.74 -13.84
N LEU A 36 7.67 -0.02 -14.68
CA LEU A 36 7.19 0.43 -15.99
C LEU A 36 5.85 1.14 -15.90
N ARG A 37 4.97 0.64 -15.01
CA ARG A 37 3.63 1.21 -14.75
C ARG A 37 3.27 1.02 -13.28
N ALA A 38 2.54 1.96 -12.73
CA ALA A 38 1.92 1.83 -11.41
C ALA A 38 0.62 2.62 -11.37
N HIS A 39 -0.48 1.95 -11.03
CA HIS A 39 -1.80 2.57 -10.96
C HIS A 39 -2.51 2.16 -9.67
N PRO A 40 -3.27 3.05 -9.02
CA PRO A 40 -4.08 2.66 -7.88
C PRO A 40 -5.18 1.68 -8.34
N PHE A 41 -5.35 0.58 -7.62
CA PHE A 41 -6.42 -0.39 -7.81
C PHE A 41 -7.48 -0.35 -6.70
N ALA A 42 -7.23 0.45 -5.67
CA ALA A 42 -8.11 0.74 -4.55
C ALA A 42 -7.97 2.22 -4.14
N ALA A 43 -8.78 2.68 -3.20
CA ALA A 43 -8.62 4.01 -2.64
C ALA A 43 -7.26 4.14 -1.92
N VAL A 44 -6.48 5.13 -2.32
CA VAL A 44 -5.16 5.46 -1.74
C VAL A 44 -5.17 6.91 -1.30
N THR A 45 -4.94 7.16 -0.01
CA THR A 45 -4.86 8.53 0.53
C THR A 45 -3.46 8.92 0.96
N TRP A 46 -2.61 7.97 1.36
CA TRP A 46 -1.26 8.20 1.88
C TRP A 46 -0.24 8.64 0.81
N ALA A 47 -0.53 8.36 -0.47
CA ALA A 47 0.33 8.74 -1.59
C ALA A 47 -0.51 9.26 -2.75
N THR A 48 0.07 10.15 -3.55
CA THR A 48 -0.60 10.75 -4.72
C THR A 48 -0.40 9.91 -5.98
N HIS A 49 0.78 9.35 -6.16
CA HIS A 49 1.17 8.52 -7.31
C HIS A 49 2.48 7.76 -7.00
N VAL A 50 2.92 6.95 -7.93
CA VAL A 50 4.27 6.34 -7.92
C VAL A 50 5.12 7.06 -8.96
N ASP A 51 6.25 7.60 -8.53
CA ASP A 51 7.27 8.14 -9.42
C ASP A 51 7.95 6.98 -10.16
N LEU A 52 7.81 6.93 -11.48
CA LEU A 52 8.34 5.83 -12.31
C LEU A 52 9.85 5.88 -12.50
N GLU A 53 10.49 7.03 -12.26
CA GLU A 53 11.95 7.14 -12.34
C GLU A 53 12.61 6.46 -11.13
N THR A 54 12.06 6.70 -9.95
CA THR A 54 12.59 6.15 -8.70
C THR A 54 11.92 4.83 -8.29
N GLY A 55 10.74 4.52 -8.84
CA GLY A 55 9.88 3.41 -8.46
C GLY A 55 9.23 3.58 -7.10
N ARG A 56 9.25 4.78 -6.51
CA ARG A 56 8.75 5.06 -5.16
C ARG A 56 7.44 5.83 -5.17
N PRO A 57 6.50 5.50 -4.27
CA PRO A 57 5.32 6.33 -4.05
C PRO A 57 5.71 7.72 -3.56
N VAL A 58 4.99 8.73 -4.04
CA VAL A 58 5.09 10.12 -3.58
C VAL A 58 4.06 10.33 -2.49
N GLU A 59 4.53 10.55 -1.27
CA GLU A 59 3.68 10.74 -0.10
C GLU A 59 2.74 11.93 -0.26
N ASN A 60 1.53 11.80 0.28
CA ASN A 60 0.55 12.88 0.30
C ASN A 60 0.69 13.68 1.60
N PRO A 61 1.19 14.92 1.57
CA PRO A 61 1.41 15.71 2.78
C PRO A 61 0.11 16.07 3.51
N ALA A 62 -1.05 15.97 2.85
CA ALA A 62 -2.34 16.20 3.49
C ALA A 62 -2.75 15.08 4.48
N VAL A 63 -2.04 13.97 4.49
CA VAL A 63 -2.31 12.79 5.33
C VAL A 63 -1.17 12.55 6.31
N ASP A 64 -0.55 13.63 6.80
CA ASP A 64 0.46 13.56 7.85
C ASP A 64 -0.20 13.26 9.19
N TYR A 65 0.22 12.15 9.82
CA TYR A 65 -0.29 11.70 11.12
C TYR A 65 0.65 12.03 12.30
N THR A 66 1.70 12.82 12.07
CA THR A 66 2.71 13.11 13.09
C THR A 66 2.19 14.01 14.20
N ASP A 67 1.38 15.00 13.87
CA ASP A 67 0.85 15.95 14.85
C ASP A 67 -0.50 15.54 15.44
N ASN A 68 -1.53 15.44 14.60
CA ASN A 68 -2.92 15.28 15.06
C ASN A 68 -3.52 13.92 14.72
N GLY A 69 -2.76 13.03 14.09
CA GLY A 69 -3.26 11.81 13.52
C GLY A 69 -4.02 12.03 12.21
N ALA A 70 -4.18 10.94 11.44
CA ALA A 70 -4.88 10.99 10.17
C ALA A 70 -5.53 9.65 9.83
N TRP A 71 -6.67 9.70 9.12
CA TRP A 71 -7.25 8.53 8.47
C TRP A 71 -6.52 8.20 7.18
N VAL A 72 -6.04 6.98 7.08
CA VAL A 72 -5.22 6.51 5.96
C VAL A 72 -5.87 5.32 5.27
N LEU A 73 -5.91 5.35 3.95
CA LEU A 73 -6.26 4.24 3.08
C LEU A 73 -5.07 3.88 2.16
N PRO A 74 -4.82 2.58 1.96
CA PRO A 74 -5.33 1.47 2.76
C PRO A 74 -4.72 1.44 4.16
N GLY A 75 -5.46 0.88 5.11
CA GLY A 75 -4.96 0.64 6.47
C GLY A 75 -3.95 -0.52 6.54
N PRO A 76 -3.58 -0.99 7.75
CA PRO A 76 -2.48 -1.95 7.96
C PRO A 76 -2.74 -3.34 7.37
N LEU A 77 -3.99 -3.72 7.16
CA LEU A 77 -4.34 -4.96 6.46
C LEU A 77 -4.08 -4.85 4.95
N GLY A 78 -3.98 -3.62 4.43
CA GLY A 78 -3.71 -3.33 3.02
C GLY A 78 -4.95 -3.38 2.14
N ALA A 79 -4.83 -2.86 0.91
CA ALA A 79 -5.87 -2.99 -0.10
C ALA A 79 -5.97 -4.42 -0.65
N HIS A 80 -4.86 -5.15 -0.65
CA HIS A 80 -4.75 -6.56 -1.02
C HIS A 80 -3.65 -7.18 -0.15
N ASN A 81 -3.80 -8.44 0.25
CA ASN A 81 -2.85 -9.09 1.16
C ASN A 81 -2.47 -10.49 0.67
N TRP A 82 -2.82 -11.54 1.41
CA TRP A 82 -2.46 -12.93 1.13
C TRP A 82 -3.34 -13.61 0.06
N GLN A 83 -4.49 -13.06 -0.25
CA GLN A 83 -5.40 -13.60 -1.24
C GLN A 83 -4.72 -13.69 -2.60
N ALA A 84 -5.02 -14.73 -3.38
CA ALA A 84 -4.46 -14.87 -4.72
C ALA A 84 -5.13 -13.89 -5.68
N MET A 85 -4.33 -13.21 -6.50
CA MET A 85 -4.79 -12.52 -7.70
C MET A 85 -4.68 -13.45 -8.93
N SER A 86 -5.49 -13.24 -9.94
CA SER A 86 -5.39 -13.93 -11.23
C SER A 86 -5.26 -12.95 -12.38
N ILE A 87 -4.63 -13.41 -13.46
CA ILE A 87 -4.36 -12.60 -14.65
C ILE A 87 -4.88 -13.35 -15.87
N ASP A 88 -5.64 -12.67 -16.70
CA ASP A 88 -6.03 -13.10 -18.03
C ASP A 88 -5.30 -12.23 -19.05
N LEU A 89 -4.26 -12.79 -19.66
CA LEU A 89 -3.42 -12.07 -20.63
C LEU A 89 -4.13 -11.89 -21.98
N GLU A 90 -5.05 -12.77 -22.35
CA GLU A 90 -5.80 -12.65 -23.61
C GLU A 90 -6.81 -11.50 -23.50
N ALA A 91 -7.51 -11.41 -22.38
CA ALA A 91 -8.45 -10.32 -22.10
C ALA A 91 -7.77 -9.03 -21.64
N GLY A 92 -6.48 -9.07 -21.25
CA GLY A 92 -5.75 -7.95 -20.67
C GLY A 92 -6.28 -7.54 -19.28
N LEU A 93 -6.78 -8.51 -18.49
CA LEU A 93 -7.44 -8.24 -17.20
C LEU A 93 -6.66 -8.83 -16.03
N ALA A 94 -6.64 -8.07 -14.93
CA ALA A 94 -6.19 -8.53 -13.61
C ALA A 94 -7.37 -8.56 -12.64
N TYR A 95 -7.59 -9.70 -11.97
CA TYR A 95 -8.63 -9.88 -10.95
C TYR A 95 -7.93 -9.85 -9.57
N ILE A 96 -8.21 -8.82 -8.81
CA ILE A 96 -7.54 -8.55 -7.53
C ILE A 96 -8.60 -8.50 -6.42
N PRO A 97 -8.61 -9.47 -5.47
CA PRO A 97 -9.43 -9.36 -4.26
C PRO A 97 -9.02 -8.14 -3.45
N THR A 98 -9.90 -7.16 -3.33
CA THR A 98 -9.60 -5.85 -2.77
C THR A 98 -10.45 -5.58 -1.53
N GLN A 99 -9.87 -4.89 -0.55
CA GLN A 99 -10.57 -4.35 0.62
C GLN A 99 -10.21 -2.88 0.82
N GLU A 100 -11.17 -2.08 1.24
CA GLU A 100 -11.02 -0.66 1.51
C GLU A 100 -11.34 -0.37 2.98
N ASN A 101 -10.39 -0.71 3.86
CA ASN A 101 -10.50 -0.47 5.29
C ASN A 101 -9.62 0.72 5.67
N PRO A 102 -10.21 1.87 6.04
CA PRO A 102 -9.45 3.00 6.56
C PRO A 102 -8.90 2.66 7.95
N PHE A 103 -7.82 3.33 8.32
CA PHE A 103 -7.24 3.20 9.64
C PHE A 103 -6.78 4.56 10.14
N PHE A 104 -7.05 4.86 11.42
CA PHE A 104 -6.56 6.08 12.03
C PHE A 104 -5.17 5.87 12.61
N TYR A 105 -4.18 6.58 12.07
CA TYR A 105 -2.82 6.57 12.57
C TYR A 105 -2.56 7.83 13.40
N ALA A 106 -1.94 7.66 14.56
CA ALA A 106 -1.45 8.76 15.39
C ALA A 106 -0.21 8.31 16.14
N ILE A 107 0.74 9.23 16.34
CA ILE A 107 1.93 8.96 17.15
C ILE A 107 1.58 9.16 18.62
N GLN A 108 1.96 8.18 19.46
CA GLN A 108 1.75 8.26 20.92
C GLN A 108 2.45 9.50 21.52
N GLU A 109 1.75 10.23 22.36
CA GLU A 109 2.27 11.44 22.99
C GLU A 109 3.53 11.18 23.83
N ASP A 110 3.59 10.04 24.53
CA ASP A 110 4.77 9.63 25.27
C ASP A 110 5.98 9.41 24.34
N TYR A 111 5.74 8.83 23.15
CA TYR A 111 6.80 8.64 22.15
C TYR A 111 7.28 9.97 21.57
N LYS A 112 6.38 10.92 21.28
CA LYS A 112 6.75 12.27 20.85
C LYS A 112 7.68 12.96 21.86
N LYS A 113 7.43 12.76 23.16
CA LYS A 113 8.21 13.39 24.24
C LYS A 113 9.53 12.70 24.54
N THR A 114 9.56 11.36 24.44
CA THR A 114 10.70 10.56 24.95
C THR A 114 11.51 9.87 23.86
N GLY A 115 10.96 9.71 22.66
CA GLY A 115 11.52 8.89 21.60
C GLY A 115 11.54 7.38 21.92
N VAL A 116 10.90 6.96 23.00
CA VAL A 116 10.91 5.55 23.46
C VAL A 116 9.57 4.90 23.23
N PHE A 117 9.57 3.87 22.38
CA PHE A 117 8.38 3.04 22.14
C PHE A 117 8.11 2.15 23.37
N LYS A 118 6.86 2.16 23.82
CA LYS A 118 6.40 1.28 24.89
C LYS A 118 5.45 0.22 24.32
N TRP A 119 5.82 -1.05 24.50
CA TRP A 119 4.95 -2.16 24.19
C TRP A 119 3.75 -2.22 25.15
N THR A 120 2.54 -2.36 24.60
CA THR A 120 1.31 -2.51 25.40
C THR A 120 0.72 -3.89 25.12
N PRO A 121 0.67 -4.80 26.09
CA PRO A 121 0.07 -6.13 25.93
C PRO A 121 -1.41 -6.03 25.53
N GLY A 122 -1.85 -6.92 24.62
CA GLY A 122 -3.24 -6.99 24.19
C GLY A 122 -3.68 -5.92 23.18
N GLN A 123 -2.77 -5.05 22.74
CA GLN A 123 -3.02 -4.05 21.71
C GLN A 123 -2.20 -4.33 20.44
N TRP A 124 -2.68 -3.81 19.32
CA TRP A 124 -1.88 -3.76 18.11
C TRP A 124 -0.78 -2.72 18.26
N ASN A 125 0.40 -3.21 18.57
CA ASN A 125 1.58 -2.35 18.68
C ASN A 125 2.21 -2.20 17.30
N MET A 126 2.06 -1.02 16.70
CA MET A 126 2.58 -0.69 15.37
C MET A 126 3.73 0.31 15.45
N GLY A 127 4.76 -0.05 16.20
CA GLY A 127 5.86 0.84 16.47
C GLY A 127 5.40 2.01 17.36
N CYS A 128 5.63 3.24 16.92
CA CYS A 128 5.22 4.43 17.66
C CYS A 128 3.76 4.85 17.43
N LEU A 129 2.97 4.04 16.72
CA LEU A 129 1.59 4.39 16.38
C LEU A 129 0.61 3.95 17.47
N LEU A 130 -0.36 4.80 17.76
CA LEU A 130 -1.48 4.49 18.63
C LEU A 130 -2.63 3.91 17.81
N TYR A 131 -3.10 2.73 18.19
CA TYR A 131 -4.34 2.17 17.66
C TYR A 131 -5.52 2.67 18.50
N THR A 132 -6.42 3.41 17.86
CA THR A 132 -7.69 3.78 18.44
C THR A 132 -8.81 3.20 17.58
N SER A 133 -9.29 1.99 17.87
CA SER A 133 -10.50 1.50 17.24
C SER A 133 -11.47 1.06 18.32
N ASP A 134 -12.55 1.77 18.41
CA ASP A 134 -13.75 1.38 19.12
C ASP A 134 -14.79 0.76 18.18
N ALA A 135 -14.39 0.33 17.00
CA ALA A 135 -15.30 -0.27 16.01
C ALA A 135 -15.75 -1.70 16.35
N ALA A 136 -15.43 -2.21 17.54
CA ALA A 136 -15.83 -3.54 18.00
C ALA A 136 -16.90 -3.54 19.10
N ASP A 137 -17.38 -2.39 19.53
CA ASP A 137 -18.35 -2.25 20.64
C ASP A 137 -19.71 -1.66 20.22
N GLU A 138 -20.05 -1.68 18.91
CA GLU A 138 -21.40 -1.36 18.44
C GLU A 138 -22.10 -2.57 17.80
#